data_4adb79192b9e6cf72dfe9610fed4697a
#
_entry.id   4adb79192b9e6cf72dfe9610fed4697a
#
_cell.length_a   1.000
_cell.length_b   1.000
_cell.length_c   1.000
_cell.angle_alpha   90.00
_cell.angle_beta   90.00
_cell.angle_gamma   90.00
#
_symmetry.space_group_name_H-M   'P 1'
#
loop_
_entity.id
_entity.type
_entity.pdbx_description
1 polymer ?
#
loop_
_entity_poly.entity_id
_entity_poly.type
_entity_poly.pdbx_seq_one_letter_code
_entity_poly.pdbx_strand_id
1 'polypeptide(L)'
;GIGRPRLSITSDPVTAINFRGIPVEIIQITKTPNNKQTIEQKDQVLKYFLQHHDPRQIIRERISAIEKERSMAYPATMIMKDLPNPRKSFVLNRGQYNQPTDEVQPGVPAVFPTLPKNSPPNRLGFAQWLVDPTHPLTARVAVNRYWQRLFGTGMVKTAEDFGIQGELPSHPLLLDWLAIRFRESGWDIKEIHRLILQSATYRQASSSHPESFRTDPGNRLLSRGPRMRLDGEEIRDAALLASGLLSRQIGGKSVYPYQPAGLWLELNDRPGLSKTYPQGTGNDLVRRSI
;
A
#
# COMPACT_ATOMS: atom_id res chain seq x y z
N GLY A 1 13.41 5.16 -46.95
CA GLY A 1 14.14 5.79 -48.04
C GLY A 1 15.30 6.59 -47.49
N ILE A 2 16.52 6.27 -47.88
CA ILE A 2 17.71 7.03 -47.54
C ILE A 2 17.53 8.39 -48.23
N GLY A 3 17.35 9.45 -47.44
CA GLY A 3 17.23 10.80 -47.95
C GLY A 3 18.43 11.14 -48.82
N ARG A 4 18.18 11.66 -50.03
CA ARG A 4 19.25 12.10 -50.95
C ARG A 4 20.10 13.15 -50.23
N PRO A 5 21.43 12.97 -50.13
CA PRO A 5 22.29 13.98 -49.55
C PRO A 5 22.22 15.25 -50.42
N ARG A 6 21.88 16.41 -49.85
CA ARG A 6 22.01 17.69 -50.50
C ARG A 6 23.48 18.08 -50.52
N LEU A 7 24.09 18.05 -51.69
CA LEU A 7 25.41 18.63 -51.89
C LEU A 7 25.22 20.14 -52.02
N SER A 8 25.78 20.89 -51.09
CA SER A 8 25.88 22.35 -51.16
C SER A 8 27.31 22.71 -51.57
N ILE A 9 27.47 23.53 -52.60
CA ILE A 9 28.76 24.08 -52.99
C ILE A 9 28.89 25.46 -52.32
N THR A 10 29.97 25.68 -51.58
CA THR A 10 30.30 26.95 -50.94
C THR A 10 31.65 27.43 -51.46
N SER A 11 31.81 28.72 -51.65
CA SER A 11 33.08 29.38 -52.02
C SER A 11 33.94 29.71 -50.80
N ASP A 12 33.40 29.39 -49.54
CA ASP A 12 34.17 29.68 -48.37
C ASP A 12 35.33 28.71 -48.19
N PRO A 13 36.48 29.17 -47.66
CA PRO A 13 37.59 28.29 -47.38
C PRO A 13 37.21 27.16 -46.45
N VAL A 14 37.75 25.97 -46.66
CA VAL A 14 37.44 24.75 -45.89
C VAL A 14 37.55 24.95 -44.35
N THR A 15 38.37 25.93 -43.94
CA THR A 15 38.51 26.36 -42.55
C THR A 15 37.30 27.11 -42.00
N ALA A 16 36.42 27.64 -42.85
CA ALA A 16 35.21 28.36 -42.47
C ALA A 16 33.95 27.47 -42.46
N ILE A 17 34.03 26.24 -42.96
CA ILE A 17 32.94 25.28 -42.88
C ILE A 17 32.91 24.74 -41.43
N ASN A 18 32.36 25.54 -40.56
CA ASN A 18 31.90 25.04 -39.29
C ASN A 18 30.74 24.07 -39.57
N PHE A 19 31.05 22.76 -39.61
CA PHE A 19 30.02 21.73 -39.48
C PHE A 19 29.38 21.97 -38.11
N ARG A 20 28.34 22.81 -38.09
CA ARG A 20 27.64 23.18 -36.82
C ARG A 20 27.27 21.89 -36.09
N GLY A 21 27.98 21.61 -35.01
CA GLY A 21 27.70 20.52 -34.13
C GLY A 21 28.65 19.32 -34.11
N ILE A 22 29.62 19.19 -35.02
CA ILE A 22 30.61 18.10 -34.96
C ILE A 22 31.85 18.60 -34.23
N PRO A 23 32.29 17.96 -33.14
CA PRO A 23 33.51 18.31 -32.43
C PRO A 23 34.74 18.25 -33.37
N VAL A 24 35.66 19.20 -33.19
CA VAL A 24 36.87 19.32 -34.02
C VAL A 24 37.71 18.04 -33.98
N GLU A 25 37.74 17.36 -32.83
CA GLU A 25 38.45 16.09 -32.66
C GLU A 25 37.90 14.98 -33.57
N ILE A 26 36.56 14.86 -33.66
CA ILE A 26 35.90 13.90 -34.56
C ILE A 26 36.20 14.23 -36.02
N ILE A 27 36.21 15.50 -36.41
CA ILE A 27 36.56 15.94 -37.76
C ILE A 27 38.01 15.56 -38.08
N GLN A 28 38.94 15.74 -37.17
CA GLN A 28 40.34 15.36 -37.36
C GLN A 28 40.53 13.85 -37.54
N ILE A 29 39.85 13.06 -36.73
CA ILE A 29 39.88 11.60 -36.84
C ILE A 29 39.32 11.14 -38.18
N THR A 30 38.22 11.71 -38.66
CA THR A 30 37.61 11.33 -39.95
C THR A 30 38.45 11.75 -41.18
N LYS A 31 39.35 12.72 -41.03
CA LYS A 31 40.33 13.07 -42.08
C LYS A 31 41.49 12.05 -42.18
N THR A 32 41.69 11.25 -41.16
CA THR A 32 42.71 10.20 -41.16
C THR A 32 42.20 8.97 -41.91
N PRO A 33 42.95 8.42 -42.87
CA PRO A 33 42.53 7.22 -43.59
C PRO A 33 42.21 6.06 -42.64
N ASN A 34 41.14 5.32 -42.93
CA ASN A 34 40.55 4.31 -42.04
C ASN A 34 41.54 3.20 -41.62
N ASN A 35 42.53 2.90 -42.45
CA ASN A 35 43.62 1.95 -42.21
C ASN A 35 44.71 2.48 -41.26
N LYS A 36 44.73 3.79 -40.97
CA LYS A 36 45.68 4.45 -40.07
C LYS A 36 45.02 4.91 -38.75
N GLN A 37 43.71 4.76 -38.63
CA GLN A 37 43.00 5.09 -37.39
C GLN A 37 43.23 4.02 -36.35
N THR A 38 43.49 4.44 -35.12
CA THR A 38 43.56 3.52 -33.97
C THR A 38 42.18 2.98 -33.58
N ILE A 39 42.15 1.89 -32.81
CA ILE A 39 40.91 1.29 -32.32
C ILE A 39 40.13 2.31 -31.49
N GLU A 40 40.80 3.09 -30.64
CA GLU A 40 40.18 4.14 -29.80
C GLU A 40 39.57 5.25 -30.65
N GLN A 41 40.24 5.68 -31.71
CA GLN A 41 39.73 6.69 -32.65
C GLN A 41 38.47 6.21 -33.38
N LYS A 42 38.46 4.95 -33.82
CA LYS A 42 37.26 4.34 -34.43
C LYS A 42 36.08 4.25 -33.43
N ASP A 43 36.37 3.91 -32.19
CA ASP A 43 35.35 3.85 -31.14
C ASP A 43 34.77 5.24 -30.82
N GLN A 44 35.61 6.28 -30.79
CA GLN A 44 35.16 7.66 -30.61
C GLN A 44 34.24 8.13 -31.73
N VAL A 45 34.60 7.87 -32.98
CA VAL A 45 33.76 8.22 -34.16
C VAL A 45 32.43 7.44 -34.09
N LEU A 46 32.50 6.13 -33.77
CA LEU A 46 31.31 5.29 -33.68
C LEU A 46 30.36 5.78 -32.57
N LYS A 47 30.88 6.09 -31.40
CA LYS A 47 30.11 6.63 -30.28
C LYS A 47 29.44 7.95 -30.67
N TYR A 48 30.18 8.88 -31.27
CA TYR A 48 29.63 10.14 -31.76
C TYR A 48 28.51 9.92 -32.78
N PHE A 49 28.73 9.04 -33.76
CA PHE A 49 27.75 8.71 -34.78
C PHE A 49 26.48 8.09 -34.16
N LEU A 50 26.63 7.12 -33.25
CA LEU A 50 25.49 6.47 -32.57
C LEU A 50 24.72 7.47 -31.72
N GLN A 51 25.38 8.44 -31.12
CA GLN A 51 24.75 9.46 -30.30
C GLN A 51 23.93 10.47 -31.12
N HIS A 52 24.36 10.83 -32.32
CA HIS A 52 23.76 11.92 -33.09
C HIS A 52 23.02 11.47 -34.37
N HIS A 53 23.30 10.25 -34.85
CA HIS A 53 22.78 9.74 -36.12
C HIS A 53 22.31 8.27 -36.01
N ASP A 54 22.08 7.77 -34.83
CA ASP A 54 21.60 6.39 -34.67
C ASP A 54 20.24 6.24 -35.35
N PRO A 55 20.11 5.41 -36.39
CA PRO A 55 18.83 5.17 -37.05
C PRO A 55 17.79 4.53 -36.10
N ARG A 56 18.25 4.01 -34.95
CA ARG A 56 17.41 3.45 -33.88
C ARG A 56 16.99 4.48 -32.84
N GLN A 57 17.37 5.75 -32.98
CA GLN A 57 17.02 6.80 -32.01
C GLN A 57 15.50 6.91 -31.82
N ILE A 58 14.74 6.88 -32.92
CA ILE A 58 13.26 6.90 -32.87
C ILE A 58 12.73 5.74 -32.06
N ILE A 59 13.32 4.54 -32.21
CA ILE A 59 12.92 3.35 -31.48
C ILE A 59 13.26 3.51 -29.98
N ARG A 60 14.44 4.03 -29.64
CA ARG A 60 14.85 4.29 -28.24
C ARG A 60 13.95 5.34 -27.59
N GLU A 61 13.62 6.42 -28.28
CA GLU A 61 12.69 7.44 -27.80
C GLU A 61 11.29 6.82 -27.53
N ARG A 62 10.85 5.95 -28.45
CA ARG A 62 9.57 5.25 -28.26
C ARG A 62 9.61 4.29 -27.06
N ILE A 63 10.69 3.51 -26.89
CA ILE A 63 10.90 2.64 -25.72
C ILE A 63 10.88 3.48 -24.44
N SER A 64 11.66 4.57 -24.40
CA SER A 64 11.72 5.46 -23.23
C SER A 64 10.35 6.08 -22.90
N ALA A 65 9.58 6.48 -23.91
CA ALA A 65 8.22 6.98 -23.71
C ALA A 65 7.29 5.92 -23.12
N ILE A 66 7.35 4.69 -23.63
CA ILE A 66 6.57 3.57 -23.13
C ILE A 66 6.98 3.18 -21.68
N GLU A 67 8.28 3.18 -21.38
CA GLU A 67 8.80 2.92 -20.04
C GLU A 67 8.34 4.00 -19.05
N LYS A 68 8.35 5.26 -19.45
CA LYS A 68 7.85 6.38 -18.68
C LYS A 68 6.34 6.24 -18.44
N GLU A 69 5.56 5.96 -19.46
CA GLU A 69 4.12 5.71 -19.36
C GLU A 69 3.83 4.54 -18.42
N ARG A 70 4.55 3.43 -18.56
CA ARG A 70 4.46 2.27 -17.68
C ARG A 70 4.79 2.62 -16.21
N SER A 71 5.86 3.39 -15.98
CA SER A 71 6.24 3.79 -14.61
C SER A 71 5.20 4.71 -13.95
N MET A 72 4.51 5.54 -14.74
CA MET A 72 3.42 6.39 -14.26
C MET A 72 2.13 5.61 -14.01
N ALA A 73 1.83 4.62 -14.87
CA ALA A 73 0.63 3.78 -14.74
C ALA A 73 0.75 2.77 -13.59
N TYR A 74 1.97 2.28 -13.31
CA TYR A 74 2.26 1.30 -12.27
C TYR A 74 3.33 1.85 -11.32
N PRO A 75 2.95 2.74 -10.38
CA PRO A 75 3.93 3.31 -9.45
C PRO A 75 4.55 2.19 -8.61
N ALA A 76 5.87 2.23 -8.47
CA ALA A 76 6.57 1.32 -7.60
C ALA A 76 6.23 1.63 -6.14
N THR A 77 6.00 0.59 -5.35
CA THR A 77 5.85 0.70 -3.91
C THR A 77 6.99 -0.02 -3.19
N MET A 78 7.34 0.49 -2.03
CA MET A 78 8.31 -0.19 -1.16
C MET A 78 7.67 -1.44 -0.56
N ILE A 79 8.39 -2.55 -0.64
CA ILE A 79 8.00 -3.80 0.02
C ILE A 79 9.05 -4.18 1.06
N MET A 80 8.59 -4.83 2.13
CA MET A 80 9.51 -5.46 3.08
C MET A 80 10.08 -6.74 2.48
N LYS A 81 11.42 -6.83 2.43
CA LYS A 81 12.14 -8.01 1.98
C LYS A 81 13.21 -8.40 2.99
N ASP A 82 13.29 -9.68 3.32
CA ASP A 82 14.33 -10.16 4.21
C ASP A 82 15.71 -10.08 3.52
N LEU A 83 16.71 -9.67 4.28
CA LEU A 83 18.09 -9.68 3.80
C LEU A 83 18.61 -11.11 3.68
N PRO A 84 19.43 -11.42 2.67
CA PRO A 84 20.08 -12.74 2.56
C PRO A 84 20.87 -13.11 3.83
N ASN A 85 21.55 -12.13 4.42
CA ASN A 85 22.24 -12.25 5.69
C ASN A 85 21.54 -11.31 6.70
N PRO A 86 20.77 -11.84 7.65
CA PRO A 86 20.10 -11.05 8.66
C PRO A 86 21.10 -10.23 9.50
N ARG A 87 20.72 -9.01 9.81
CA ARG A 87 21.48 -8.17 10.72
C ARG A 87 21.39 -8.74 12.14
N LYS A 88 22.51 -8.77 12.87
CA LYS A 88 22.50 -9.09 14.30
C LYS A 88 21.58 -8.13 15.05
N SER A 89 20.78 -8.67 15.94
CA SER A 89 19.87 -7.94 16.80
C SER A 89 20.25 -8.16 18.26
N PHE A 90 20.03 -7.14 19.09
CA PHE A 90 20.44 -7.15 20.50
C PHE A 90 19.30 -6.64 21.37
N VAL A 91 19.24 -7.09 22.59
CA VAL A 91 18.48 -6.41 23.64
C VAL A 91 19.17 -5.06 23.90
N LEU A 92 18.37 -4.01 24.01
CA LEU A 92 18.88 -2.66 24.22
C LEU A 92 18.67 -2.25 25.68
N ASN A 93 19.72 -1.77 26.34
CA ASN A 93 19.61 -1.26 27.70
C ASN A 93 18.64 -0.07 27.72
N ARG A 94 17.49 -0.23 28.40
CA ARG A 94 16.40 0.76 28.47
C ARG A 94 15.96 1.31 27.10
N GLY A 95 16.07 0.51 26.03
CA GLY A 95 15.71 0.91 24.67
C GLY A 95 16.71 1.83 23.97
N GLN A 96 17.87 2.11 24.55
CA GLN A 96 18.89 2.99 23.96
C GLN A 96 19.65 2.26 22.85
N TYR A 97 19.51 2.76 21.60
CA TYR A 97 20.07 2.13 20.40
C TYR A 97 21.59 2.00 20.40
N ASN A 98 22.28 2.85 21.14
CA ASN A 98 23.75 2.87 21.31
C ASN A 98 24.26 2.03 22.48
N GLN A 99 23.37 1.32 23.20
CA GLN A 99 23.71 0.44 24.31
C GLN A 99 23.17 -0.99 24.09
N PRO A 100 23.72 -1.72 23.10
CA PRO A 100 23.34 -3.12 22.89
C PRO A 100 23.89 -3.99 24.04
N THR A 101 23.09 -4.99 24.45
CA THR A 101 23.47 -6.00 25.45
C THR A 101 23.49 -7.37 24.78
N ASP A 102 22.65 -8.32 25.19
CA ASP A 102 22.68 -9.70 24.71
C ASP A 102 22.21 -9.81 23.24
N GLU A 103 22.94 -10.58 22.44
CA GLU A 103 22.53 -10.92 21.08
C GLU A 103 21.29 -11.82 21.11
N VAL A 104 20.28 -11.49 20.31
CA VAL A 104 19.03 -12.26 20.23
C VAL A 104 18.78 -12.77 18.82
N GLN A 105 18.16 -13.93 18.74
CA GLN A 105 17.73 -14.55 17.48
C GLN A 105 16.22 -14.34 17.27
N PRO A 106 15.74 -14.35 16.00
CA PRO A 106 14.32 -14.34 15.73
C PRO A 106 13.59 -15.48 16.43
N GLY A 107 12.49 -15.17 17.10
CA GLY A 107 11.71 -16.16 17.84
C GLY A 107 10.30 -15.66 18.14
N VAL A 108 9.53 -16.49 18.80
CA VAL A 108 8.17 -16.19 19.28
C VAL A 108 8.14 -16.25 20.83
N PRO A 109 7.20 -15.54 21.48
CA PRO A 109 7.11 -15.58 22.94
C PRO A 109 6.93 -17.02 23.46
N ALA A 110 7.67 -17.40 24.49
CA ALA A 110 7.70 -18.76 25.03
C ALA A 110 6.35 -19.25 25.62
N VAL A 111 5.46 -18.30 25.92
CA VAL A 111 4.10 -18.61 26.43
C VAL A 111 3.17 -19.18 25.34
N PHE A 112 3.51 -18.99 24.09
CA PHE A 112 2.76 -19.48 22.95
C PHE A 112 3.38 -20.72 22.31
N PRO A 113 2.63 -21.45 21.46
CA PRO A 113 3.20 -22.53 20.67
C PRO A 113 4.44 -22.08 19.89
N THR A 114 5.40 -22.98 19.73
CA THR A 114 6.62 -22.72 18.95
C THR A 114 6.32 -22.54 17.46
N LEU A 115 7.28 -22.02 16.70
CA LEU A 115 7.18 -21.96 15.23
C LEU A 115 6.88 -23.35 14.66
N PRO A 116 6.02 -23.45 13.63
CA PRO A 116 5.77 -24.71 12.93
C PRO A 116 7.07 -25.37 12.47
N LYS A 117 7.11 -26.70 12.48
CA LYS A 117 8.28 -27.46 12.01
C LYS A 117 8.64 -27.04 10.58
N ASN A 118 9.93 -26.83 10.33
CA ASN A 118 10.48 -26.40 9.04
C ASN A 118 10.12 -24.95 8.60
N SER A 119 9.50 -24.17 9.46
CA SER A 119 9.31 -22.73 9.19
C SER A 119 10.65 -21.99 9.25
N PRO A 120 10.96 -21.11 8.29
CA PRO A 120 12.19 -20.32 8.36
C PRO A 120 12.10 -19.29 9.50
N PRO A 121 13.24 -18.99 10.19
CA PRO A 121 13.25 -18.02 11.29
C PRO A 121 13.24 -16.56 10.76
N ASN A 122 12.21 -16.21 10.00
CA ASN A 122 12.03 -14.91 9.36
C ASN A 122 10.55 -14.52 9.36
N ARG A 123 10.20 -13.44 8.63
CA ARG A 123 8.81 -12.96 8.54
C ARG A 123 7.84 -13.97 7.96
N LEU A 124 8.28 -14.84 7.05
CA LEU A 124 7.43 -15.90 6.52
C LEU A 124 7.08 -16.93 7.61
N GLY A 125 8.08 -17.40 8.37
CA GLY A 125 7.83 -18.30 9.49
C GLY A 125 6.95 -17.67 10.57
N PHE A 126 7.14 -16.39 10.87
CA PHE A 126 6.26 -15.66 11.77
C PHE A 126 4.82 -15.57 11.24
N ALA A 127 4.63 -15.29 9.94
CA ALA A 127 3.30 -15.27 9.34
C ALA A 127 2.61 -16.65 9.39
N GLN A 128 3.36 -17.72 9.11
CA GLN A 128 2.87 -19.09 9.24
C GLN A 128 2.45 -19.43 10.67
N TRP A 129 3.23 -18.99 11.67
CA TRP A 129 2.91 -19.16 13.08
C TRP A 129 1.63 -18.41 13.49
N LEU A 130 1.43 -17.18 13.01
CA LEU A 130 0.23 -16.39 13.30
C LEU A 130 -1.06 -17.07 12.81
N VAL A 131 -1.00 -17.80 11.71
CA VAL A 131 -2.18 -18.48 11.14
C VAL A 131 -2.21 -19.98 11.48
N ASP A 132 -1.27 -20.45 12.28
CA ASP A 132 -1.23 -21.85 12.71
C ASP A 132 -2.51 -22.21 13.50
N PRO A 133 -3.13 -23.38 13.26
CA PRO A 133 -4.33 -23.80 13.98
C PRO A 133 -4.19 -23.86 15.50
N THR A 134 -2.98 -24.03 16.02
CA THR A 134 -2.70 -24.05 17.44
C THR A 134 -2.54 -22.68 18.08
N HIS A 135 -2.43 -21.60 17.24
CA HIS A 135 -2.26 -20.25 17.77
C HIS A 135 -3.54 -19.75 18.46
N PRO A 136 -3.48 -19.41 19.76
CA PRO A 136 -4.71 -19.20 20.55
C PRO A 136 -5.38 -17.86 20.27
N LEU A 137 -4.69 -16.84 19.78
CA LEU A 137 -5.17 -15.46 19.79
C LEU A 137 -5.56 -14.91 18.42
N THR A 138 -4.84 -15.23 17.34
CA THR A 138 -5.01 -14.52 16.06
C THR A 138 -6.45 -14.51 15.57
N ALA A 139 -7.12 -15.66 15.53
CA ALA A 139 -8.51 -15.74 15.09
C ALA A 139 -9.48 -15.03 16.04
N ARG A 140 -9.27 -15.16 17.36
CA ARG A 140 -10.10 -14.49 18.39
C ARG A 140 -10.01 -12.97 18.28
N VAL A 141 -8.79 -12.45 18.18
CA VAL A 141 -8.55 -10.99 18.04
C VAL A 141 -9.19 -10.46 16.77
N ALA A 142 -9.01 -11.15 15.64
CA ALA A 142 -9.59 -10.74 14.36
C ALA A 142 -11.13 -10.70 14.44
N VAL A 143 -11.75 -11.78 14.90
CA VAL A 143 -13.20 -11.88 15.04
C VAL A 143 -13.74 -10.85 16.04
N ASN A 144 -13.05 -10.61 17.15
CA ASN A 144 -13.44 -9.59 18.11
C ASN A 144 -13.45 -8.18 17.48
N ARG A 145 -12.50 -7.86 16.62
CA ARG A 145 -12.46 -6.59 15.89
C ARG A 145 -13.59 -6.48 14.86
N TYR A 146 -13.92 -7.57 14.14
CA TYR A 146 -15.07 -7.57 13.22
C TYR A 146 -16.39 -7.41 13.99
N TRP A 147 -16.52 -8.08 15.12
CA TRP A 147 -17.64 -7.91 16.04
C TRP A 147 -17.77 -6.46 16.51
N GLN A 148 -16.68 -5.86 16.96
CA GLN A 148 -16.64 -4.47 17.41
C GLN A 148 -17.12 -3.48 16.35
N ARG A 149 -16.76 -3.70 15.09
CA ARG A 149 -17.24 -2.86 13.98
C ARG A 149 -18.75 -2.94 13.77
N LEU A 150 -19.36 -4.06 14.07
CA LEU A 150 -20.79 -4.29 13.88
C LEU A 150 -21.63 -3.96 15.12
N PHE A 151 -21.07 -4.11 16.32
CA PHE A 151 -21.78 -3.92 17.58
C PHE A 151 -21.30 -2.70 18.40
N GLY A 152 -20.26 -2.00 17.91
CA GLY A 152 -19.65 -0.85 18.59
C GLY A 152 -18.66 -1.23 19.70
N THR A 153 -18.84 -2.36 20.35
CA THR A 153 -17.94 -2.89 21.41
C THR A 153 -17.64 -4.36 21.15
N GLY A 154 -16.37 -4.74 21.28
CA GLY A 154 -15.96 -6.15 21.16
C GLY A 154 -16.51 -7.02 22.28
N MET A 155 -16.59 -8.33 22.07
CA MET A 155 -16.86 -9.29 23.14
C MET A 155 -15.78 -9.17 24.24
N VAL A 156 -14.52 -9.05 23.85
CA VAL A 156 -13.43 -8.50 24.68
C VAL A 156 -13.42 -6.99 24.45
N LYS A 157 -13.78 -6.20 25.46
CA LYS A 157 -13.91 -4.74 25.34
C LYS A 157 -12.54 -4.08 25.13
N THR A 158 -11.51 -4.60 25.79
CA THR A 158 -10.11 -4.18 25.61
C THR A 158 -9.53 -4.81 24.34
N ALA A 159 -10.01 -4.40 23.16
CA ALA A 159 -9.66 -5.02 21.88
C ALA A 159 -8.15 -5.00 21.56
N GLU A 160 -7.39 -4.13 22.20
CA GLU A 160 -5.94 -4.03 22.09
C GLU A 160 -5.18 -4.87 23.13
N ASP A 161 -5.89 -5.42 24.13
CA ASP A 161 -5.29 -6.24 25.20
C ASP A 161 -6.16 -7.46 25.51
N PHE A 162 -5.67 -8.63 25.08
CA PHE A 162 -6.22 -9.95 25.38
C PHE A 162 -5.42 -10.65 26.47
N GLY A 163 -4.52 -9.93 27.14
CA GLY A 163 -3.67 -10.44 28.19
C GLY A 163 -4.26 -10.26 29.60
N ILE A 164 -3.38 -10.32 30.60
CA ILE A 164 -3.76 -10.31 32.03
C ILE A 164 -4.44 -9.00 32.45
N GLN A 165 -4.12 -7.90 31.80
CA GLN A 165 -4.70 -6.58 32.10
C GLN A 165 -5.98 -6.31 31.31
N GLY A 166 -6.30 -7.16 30.32
CA GLY A 166 -7.51 -7.06 29.51
C GLY A 166 -8.76 -7.56 30.22
N GLU A 167 -9.93 -7.13 29.73
CA GLU A 167 -11.21 -7.65 30.18
C GLU A 167 -11.46 -9.05 29.60
N LEU A 168 -12.10 -9.90 30.39
CA LEU A 168 -12.60 -11.21 29.94
C LEU A 168 -13.72 -11.01 28.90
N PRO A 169 -13.84 -11.91 27.91
CA PRO A 169 -14.91 -11.84 26.93
C PRO A 169 -16.29 -11.99 27.60
N SER A 170 -17.25 -11.15 27.19
CA SER A 170 -18.64 -11.24 27.66
C SER A 170 -19.31 -12.57 27.26
N HIS A 171 -18.93 -13.15 26.14
CA HIS A 171 -19.44 -14.38 25.55
C HIS A 171 -18.28 -15.27 25.07
N PRO A 172 -17.54 -15.94 25.97
CA PRO A 172 -16.33 -16.70 25.61
C PRO A 172 -16.61 -17.83 24.63
N LEU A 173 -17.67 -18.59 24.82
CA LEU A 173 -18.01 -19.69 23.90
C LEU A 173 -18.39 -19.21 22.50
N LEU A 174 -19.05 -18.07 22.40
CA LEU A 174 -19.38 -17.48 21.09
C LEU A 174 -18.12 -16.97 20.39
N LEU A 175 -17.22 -16.31 21.12
CA LEU A 175 -15.94 -15.85 20.57
C LEU A 175 -15.12 -17.02 20.04
N ASP A 176 -15.04 -18.10 20.79
CA ASP A 176 -14.32 -19.31 20.41
C ASP A 176 -14.93 -19.97 19.18
N TRP A 177 -16.25 -20.12 19.15
CA TRP A 177 -16.96 -20.69 18.03
C TRP A 177 -16.76 -19.88 16.75
N LEU A 178 -16.92 -18.55 16.81
CA LEU A 178 -16.68 -17.67 15.66
C LEU A 178 -15.22 -17.73 15.20
N ALA A 179 -14.26 -17.78 16.11
CA ALA A 179 -12.84 -17.89 15.80
C ALA A 179 -12.51 -19.20 15.07
N ILE A 180 -13.10 -20.32 15.51
CA ILE A 180 -12.96 -21.62 14.85
C ILE A 180 -13.58 -21.57 13.45
N ARG A 181 -14.81 -21.08 13.33
CA ARG A 181 -15.49 -20.93 12.02
C ARG A 181 -14.70 -20.06 11.06
N PHE A 182 -14.14 -18.95 11.53
CA PHE A 182 -13.31 -18.06 10.71
C PHE A 182 -12.08 -18.78 10.15
N ARG A 183 -11.42 -19.56 10.98
CA ARG A 183 -10.24 -20.34 10.56
C ARG A 183 -10.61 -21.48 9.60
N GLU A 184 -11.68 -22.22 9.89
CA GLU A 184 -12.16 -23.35 9.07
C GLU A 184 -12.68 -22.89 7.71
N SER A 185 -13.21 -21.68 7.59
CA SER A 185 -13.61 -21.07 6.31
C SER A 185 -12.43 -20.63 5.45
N GLY A 186 -11.18 -20.90 5.88
CA GLY A 186 -9.99 -20.39 5.19
C GLY A 186 -9.78 -18.89 5.39
N TRP A 187 -10.15 -18.35 6.52
CA TRP A 187 -10.06 -16.93 6.88
C TRP A 187 -10.95 -16.03 6.01
N ASP A 188 -12.14 -16.54 5.61
CA ASP A 188 -13.10 -15.76 4.82
C ASP A 188 -13.82 -14.72 5.68
N ILE A 189 -13.35 -13.47 5.56
CA ILE A 189 -13.90 -12.30 6.26
C ILE A 189 -15.37 -12.07 5.87
N LYS A 190 -15.73 -12.30 4.61
CA LYS A 190 -17.12 -12.08 4.14
C LYS A 190 -18.08 -13.12 4.70
N GLU A 191 -17.62 -14.34 4.90
CA GLU A 191 -18.42 -15.37 5.54
C GLU A 191 -18.73 -15.00 7.00
N ILE A 192 -17.74 -14.59 7.77
CA ILE A 192 -17.93 -14.14 9.16
C ILE A 192 -18.87 -12.93 9.25
N HIS A 193 -18.69 -11.93 8.37
CA HIS A 193 -19.62 -10.80 8.35
C HIS A 193 -21.05 -11.25 8.03
N ARG A 194 -21.24 -12.12 7.03
CA ARG A 194 -22.55 -12.64 6.67
C ARG A 194 -23.20 -13.41 7.84
N LEU A 195 -22.42 -14.24 8.51
CA LEU A 195 -22.86 -15.01 9.65
C LEU A 195 -23.37 -14.12 10.79
N ILE A 196 -22.62 -13.07 11.12
CA ILE A 196 -22.98 -12.10 12.17
C ILE A 196 -24.22 -11.29 11.74
N LEU A 197 -24.23 -10.74 10.54
CA LEU A 197 -25.31 -9.88 10.03
C LEU A 197 -26.64 -10.63 9.88
N GLN A 198 -26.61 -11.93 9.59
CA GLN A 198 -27.81 -12.77 9.50
C GLN A 198 -28.31 -13.27 10.85
N SER A 199 -27.54 -13.12 11.91
CA SER A 199 -27.92 -13.57 13.24
C SER A 199 -29.14 -12.83 13.78
N ALA A 200 -29.95 -13.50 14.56
CA ALA A 200 -31.07 -12.88 15.27
C ALA A 200 -30.59 -11.75 16.20
N THR A 201 -29.43 -11.94 16.80
CA THR A 201 -28.79 -10.94 17.69
C THR A 201 -28.52 -9.62 16.99
N TYR A 202 -27.96 -9.64 15.77
CA TYR A 202 -27.69 -8.41 15.03
C TYR A 202 -28.99 -7.76 14.53
N ARG A 203 -29.99 -8.55 14.19
CA ARG A 203 -31.27 -8.11 13.60
C ARG A 203 -32.30 -7.67 14.63
N GLN A 204 -31.94 -7.64 15.90
CA GLN A 204 -32.82 -7.11 16.95
C GLN A 204 -33.11 -5.61 16.74
N ALA A 205 -34.25 -5.17 17.23
CA ALA A 205 -34.55 -3.75 17.32
C ALA A 205 -33.58 -3.04 18.28
N SER A 206 -33.22 -1.82 17.98
CA SER A 206 -32.35 -1.00 18.82
C SER A 206 -33.11 -0.34 20.00
N SER A 207 -34.45 -0.37 19.96
CA SER A 207 -35.29 0.00 21.09
C SER A 207 -35.30 -1.11 22.12
N SER A 208 -35.34 -0.76 23.40
CA SER A 208 -35.31 -1.69 24.49
C SER A 208 -36.22 -1.24 25.61
N HIS A 209 -36.65 -2.19 26.42
CA HIS A 209 -37.38 -1.89 27.64
C HIS A 209 -36.50 -1.09 28.61
N PRO A 210 -37.04 -0.07 29.33
CA PRO A 210 -36.26 0.76 30.27
C PRO A 210 -35.43 -0.04 31.27
N GLU A 211 -35.94 -1.19 31.75
CA GLU A 211 -35.25 -2.09 32.67
C GLU A 211 -33.96 -2.66 32.06
N SER A 212 -33.96 -3.05 30.78
CA SER A 212 -32.78 -3.53 30.10
C SER A 212 -31.69 -2.46 29.95
N PHE A 213 -32.09 -1.18 29.80
CA PHE A 213 -31.14 -0.07 29.84
C PHE A 213 -30.54 0.14 31.23
N ARG A 214 -31.34 -0.07 32.27
CA ARG A 214 -30.87 0.11 33.62
C ARG A 214 -29.90 -0.97 34.05
N THR A 215 -30.17 -2.23 33.68
CA THR A 215 -29.36 -3.40 34.07
C THR A 215 -28.11 -3.59 33.21
N ASP A 216 -28.18 -3.28 31.90
CA ASP A 216 -27.08 -3.41 30.95
C ASP A 216 -27.02 -2.16 30.05
N PRO A 217 -26.57 -1.01 30.57
CA PRO A 217 -26.49 0.22 29.81
C PRO A 217 -25.56 0.11 28.60
N GLY A 218 -24.47 -0.65 28.72
CA GLY A 218 -23.49 -0.88 27.67
C GLY A 218 -23.86 -1.96 26.64
N ASN A 219 -25.07 -2.56 26.79
CA ASN A 219 -25.51 -3.66 25.92
C ASN A 219 -24.52 -4.83 25.82
N ARG A 220 -23.80 -5.12 26.90
CA ARG A 220 -22.80 -6.20 26.98
C ARG A 220 -23.43 -7.59 26.83
N LEU A 221 -24.69 -7.73 27.25
CA LEU A 221 -25.45 -8.97 27.19
C LEU A 221 -26.28 -9.09 25.89
N LEU A 222 -26.15 -8.13 24.96
CA LEU A 222 -26.77 -8.18 23.64
C LEU A 222 -28.30 -8.26 23.66
N SER A 223 -28.94 -7.58 24.61
CA SER A 223 -30.40 -7.59 24.78
C SER A 223 -31.15 -6.72 23.75
N ARG A 224 -30.43 -5.96 22.94
CA ARG A 224 -30.96 -5.08 21.90
C ARG A 224 -29.98 -4.93 20.74
N GLY A 225 -30.45 -4.45 19.60
CA GLY A 225 -29.60 -4.09 18.48
C GLY A 225 -28.61 -2.95 18.83
N PRO A 226 -27.45 -2.89 18.18
CA PRO A 226 -26.45 -1.88 18.45
C PRO A 226 -26.96 -0.46 18.10
N ARG A 227 -26.54 0.53 18.89
CA ARG A 227 -26.73 1.95 18.59
C ARG A 227 -25.35 2.62 18.67
N MET A 228 -24.73 2.80 17.54
CA MET A 228 -23.43 3.45 17.44
C MET A 228 -23.47 4.53 16.37
N ARG A 229 -22.56 5.49 16.48
CA ARG A 229 -22.37 6.49 15.45
C ARG A 229 -21.54 5.85 14.34
N LEU A 230 -22.01 5.97 13.09
CA LEU A 230 -21.25 5.58 11.91
C LEU A 230 -20.11 6.56 11.65
N ASP A 231 -19.04 6.07 11.06
CA ASP A 231 -17.96 6.91 10.55
C ASP A 231 -18.47 7.80 9.38
N GLY A 232 -17.81 8.92 9.12
CA GLY A 232 -18.23 9.87 8.09
C GLY A 232 -18.29 9.25 6.69
N GLU A 233 -17.36 8.38 6.39
CA GLU A 233 -17.30 7.62 5.14
C GLU A 233 -18.48 6.65 5.00
N GLU A 234 -18.88 5.99 6.07
CA GLU A 234 -20.04 5.09 6.09
C GLU A 234 -21.36 5.85 5.89
N ILE A 235 -21.50 7.04 6.52
CA ILE A 235 -22.66 7.90 6.33
C ILE A 235 -22.74 8.36 4.87
N ARG A 236 -21.63 8.78 4.29
CA ARG A 236 -21.56 9.18 2.89
C ARG A 236 -21.91 8.03 1.96
N ASP A 237 -21.34 6.85 2.17
CA ASP A 237 -21.62 5.66 1.35
C ASP A 237 -23.09 5.24 1.46
N ALA A 238 -23.68 5.32 2.64
CA ALA A 238 -25.12 5.06 2.85
C ALA A 238 -26.00 6.05 2.08
N ALA A 239 -25.66 7.34 2.09
CA ALA A 239 -26.38 8.36 1.33
C ALA A 239 -26.27 8.14 -0.18
N LEU A 240 -25.07 7.83 -0.68
CA LEU A 240 -24.84 7.53 -2.10
C LEU A 240 -25.55 6.24 -2.53
N LEU A 241 -25.61 5.24 -1.66
CA LEU A 241 -26.35 4.01 -1.93
C LEU A 241 -27.85 4.26 -1.99
N ALA A 242 -28.40 4.98 -1.04
CA ALA A 242 -29.82 5.30 -0.96
C ALA A 242 -30.31 6.16 -2.15
N SER A 243 -29.45 7.07 -2.64
CA SER A 243 -29.73 7.89 -3.82
C SER A 243 -29.50 7.18 -5.16
N GLY A 244 -28.95 5.97 -5.15
CA GLY A 244 -28.60 5.23 -6.37
C GLY A 244 -27.35 5.74 -7.10
N LEU A 245 -26.62 6.69 -6.52
CA LEU A 245 -25.43 7.30 -7.14
C LEU A 245 -24.15 6.53 -6.88
N LEU A 246 -24.11 5.60 -5.91
CA LEU A 246 -22.89 4.91 -5.49
C LEU A 246 -22.26 4.11 -6.65
N SER A 247 -21.07 4.55 -7.06
CA SER A 247 -20.20 3.75 -7.93
C SER A 247 -19.55 2.62 -7.14
N ARG A 248 -19.73 1.39 -7.62
CA ARG A 248 -19.16 0.18 -6.99
C ARG A 248 -17.78 -0.19 -7.54
N GLN A 249 -17.16 0.69 -8.30
CA GLN A 249 -15.80 0.46 -8.83
C GLN A 249 -14.82 0.30 -7.67
N ILE A 250 -14.05 -0.79 -7.70
CA ILE A 250 -13.01 -1.11 -6.71
C ILE A 250 -11.64 -1.01 -7.40
N GLY A 251 -10.64 -0.52 -6.65
CA GLY A 251 -9.26 -0.38 -7.13
C GLY A 251 -9.00 0.95 -7.84
N GLY A 252 -7.74 1.16 -8.22
CA GLY A 252 -7.27 2.42 -8.76
C GLY A 252 -6.75 3.37 -7.68
N LYS A 253 -6.58 4.64 -8.05
CA LYS A 253 -6.14 5.69 -7.12
C LYS A 253 -7.24 6.03 -6.11
N SER A 254 -6.85 6.51 -4.93
CA SER A 254 -7.77 7.11 -3.96
C SER A 254 -8.56 8.25 -4.60
N VAL A 255 -9.81 8.37 -4.19
CA VAL A 255 -10.70 9.40 -4.71
C VAL A 255 -10.72 10.62 -3.78
N TYR A 256 -11.05 11.76 -4.36
CA TYR A 256 -11.18 13.04 -3.65
C TYR A 256 -12.62 13.53 -3.78
N PRO A 257 -13.54 13.10 -2.89
CA PRO A 257 -14.94 13.49 -2.94
C PRO A 257 -15.12 15.00 -2.76
N TYR A 258 -16.34 15.50 -3.02
CA TYR A 258 -16.68 16.90 -2.81
C TYR A 258 -16.38 17.34 -1.37
N GLN A 259 -15.80 18.52 -1.26
CA GLN A 259 -15.62 19.22 0.01
C GLN A 259 -15.98 20.70 -0.15
N PRO A 260 -16.48 21.37 0.91
CA PRO A 260 -16.77 22.79 0.87
C PRO A 260 -15.55 23.63 0.49
N ALA A 261 -15.75 24.65 -0.33
CA ALA A 261 -14.68 25.57 -0.69
C ALA A 261 -14.14 26.29 0.56
N GLY A 262 -12.82 26.44 0.63
CA GLY A 262 -12.15 27.13 1.74
C GLY A 262 -11.84 26.26 2.96
N LEU A 263 -12.44 25.08 3.11
CA LEU A 263 -12.23 24.20 4.27
C LEU A 263 -10.75 23.94 4.56
N TRP A 264 -9.97 23.62 3.55
CA TRP A 264 -8.54 23.32 3.70
C TRP A 264 -7.68 24.55 4.01
N LEU A 265 -8.15 25.75 3.65
CA LEU A 265 -7.50 27.01 4.05
C LEU A 265 -7.67 27.29 5.54
N GLU A 266 -8.82 26.93 6.10
CA GLU A 266 -9.13 27.12 7.52
C GLU A 266 -8.43 26.06 8.39
N LEU A 267 -8.35 24.81 7.92
CA LEU A 267 -7.77 23.70 8.68
C LEU A 267 -6.23 23.66 8.65
N ASN A 268 -5.61 24.14 7.58
CA ASN A 268 -4.17 24.06 7.36
C ASN A 268 -3.50 25.44 7.41
N ASP A 269 -3.40 26.02 8.60
CA ASP A 269 -2.70 27.27 8.84
C ASP A 269 -1.19 27.13 8.95
N ARG A 270 -0.67 25.91 9.04
CA ARG A 270 0.77 25.62 9.21
C ARG A 270 1.53 25.71 7.89
N PRO A 271 2.76 26.28 7.89
CA PRO A 271 3.65 26.25 6.73
C PRO A 271 3.96 24.82 6.30
N GLY A 272 3.92 24.56 4.99
CA GLY A 272 4.26 23.26 4.40
C GLY A 272 3.10 22.28 4.25
N LEU A 273 1.93 22.55 4.81
CA LEU A 273 0.73 21.75 4.54
C LEU A 273 0.01 22.23 3.28
N SER A 274 -0.55 21.29 2.52
CA SER A 274 -1.34 21.63 1.33
C SER A 274 -2.60 22.39 1.74
N LYS A 275 -2.76 23.58 1.17
CA LYS A 275 -3.97 24.42 1.30
C LYS A 275 -4.99 24.19 0.19
N THR A 276 -4.63 23.33 -0.77
CA THR A 276 -5.47 23.00 -1.91
C THR A 276 -5.95 21.56 -1.80
N TYR A 277 -7.23 21.37 -2.04
CA TYR A 277 -7.84 20.06 -2.15
C TYR A 277 -8.09 19.74 -3.64
N PRO A 278 -7.43 18.75 -4.22
CA PRO A 278 -7.62 18.38 -5.62
C PRO A 278 -8.89 17.55 -5.79
N GLN A 279 -10.07 18.20 -5.72
CA GLN A 279 -11.34 17.51 -5.87
C GLN A 279 -11.37 16.67 -7.16
N GLY A 280 -11.86 15.44 -7.05
CA GLY A 280 -12.07 14.53 -8.16
C GLY A 280 -13.16 15.02 -9.13
N THR A 281 -13.32 14.33 -10.23
CA THR A 281 -14.30 14.64 -11.26
C THR A 281 -15.10 13.40 -11.67
N GLY A 282 -16.29 13.61 -12.23
CA GLY A 282 -17.11 12.55 -12.80
C GLY A 282 -17.43 11.44 -11.79
N ASN A 283 -17.16 10.20 -12.17
CA ASN A 283 -17.48 9.03 -11.37
C ASN A 283 -16.69 8.94 -10.04
N ASP A 284 -15.52 9.56 -9.95
CA ASP A 284 -14.71 9.58 -8.73
C ASP A 284 -15.41 10.32 -7.57
N LEU A 285 -16.30 11.26 -7.87
CA LEU A 285 -17.08 11.96 -6.86
C LEU A 285 -18.11 11.10 -6.14
N VAL A 286 -18.48 9.96 -6.74
CA VAL A 286 -19.52 9.06 -6.22
C VAL A 286 -19.00 7.65 -5.93
N ARG A 287 -17.70 7.44 -6.02
CA ARG A 287 -17.03 6.23 -5.52
C ARG A 287 -16.92 6.26 -4.00
N ARG A 288 -16.67 5.10 -3.40
CA ARG A 288 -16.30 5.00 -1.98
C ARG A 288 -15.02 5.79 -1.70
N SER A 289 -14.93 6.33 -0.49
CA SER A 289 -13.81 7.19 -0.07
C SER A 289 -12.52 6.42 0.25
N ILE A 290 -12.56 5.10 0.19
CA ILE A 290 -11.44 4.21 0.53
C ILE A 290 -10.84 3.63 -0.74
#